data_66882398a4bbffb1f589ce5d29f4ea77
#
_entry.id   66882398a4bbffb1f589ce5d29f4ea77
#
_cell.length_a   1.000
_cell.length_b   1.000
_cell.length_c   1.000
_cell.angle_alpha   90.00
_cell.angle_beta   90.00
_cell.angle_gamma   90.00
#
_symmetry.space_group_name_H-M   'P 1'
#
loop_
_entity.id
_entity.type
_entity.pdbx_description
1 polymer ?
#
loop_
_entity_poly.entity_id
_entity_poly.type
_entity_poly.pdbx_seq_one_letter_code
_entity_poly.pdbx_strand_id
1 'polypeptide(L)'
;MLYCTLNVQRGELMIDIHSHILPLVDDGSKSVDMSLEMLDQAYRDGTEEIILTPHLAYAYGFDNPREKIENLFEEFRNIVWDVGIPIKLHLGCEFLYSSKESFEKHFKDITTLADTKYLLVEFYFDVNEDVILEAVESVLEKGCIPIIAHPERFEAFQTNTELAPRIIEM
;
A
#
# COMPACT_ATOMS: atom_id res chain seq x y z
N MET A 1 -21.51 -32.37 -9.21
CA MET A 1 -21.63 -30.95 -9.52
C MET A 1 -20.45 -30.58 -10.40
N LEU A 2 -20.67 -30.36 -11.72
CA LEU A 2 -19.60 -30.08 -12.67
C LEU A 2 -19.15 -28.64 -12.47
N TYR A 3 -17.92 -28.43 -12.04
CA TYR A 3 -17.26 -27.14 -12.14
C TYR A 3 -16.91 -26.88 -13.60
N CYS A 4 -17.60 -25.93 -14.20
CA CYS A 4 -17.25 -25.41 -15.51
C CYS A 4 -15.98 -24.57 -15.34
N THR A 5 -14.81 -25.13 -15.66
CA THR A 5 -13.57 -24.36 -15.77
C THR A 5 -13.68 -23.44 -16.97
N LEU A 6 -14.06 -22.19 -16.74
CA LEU A 6 -13.84 -21.13 -17.72
C LEU A 6 -12.32 -20.99 -17.88
N ASN A 7 -11.78 -21.42 -19.03
CA ASN A 7 -10.45 -21.07 -19.49
C ASN A 7 -10.46 -19.56 -19.80
N VAL A 8 -10.29 -18.74 -18.78
CA VAL A 8 -9.86 -17.36 -18.97
C VAL A 8 -8.44 -17.46 -19.53
N GLN A 9 -8.22 -17.03 -20.76
CA GLN A 9 -6.87 -16.80 -21.25
C GLN A 9 -6.26 -15.78 -20.27
N ARG A 10 -5.39 -16.25 -19.37
CA ARG A 10 -4.68 -15.39 -18.44
C ARG A 10 -3.86 -14.42 -19.27
N GLY A 11 -4.26 -13.14 -19.23
CA GLY A 11 -3.46 -12.01 -19.68
C GLY A 11 -2.16 -11.91 -18.87
N GLU A 12 -1.47 -10.83 -19.01
CA GLU A 12 -0.26 -10.54 -18.24
C GLU A 12 -0.54 -10.62 -16.72
N LEU A 13 0.43 -11.12 -15.95
CA LEU A 13 0.39 -11.20 -14.49
C LEU A 13 0.04 -9.83 -13.89
N MET A 14 -1.07 -9.73 -13.16
CA MET A 14 -1.44 -8.50 -12.48
C MET A 14 -1.02 -8.56 -11.02
N ILE A 15 -0.25 -7.55 -10.60
CA ILE A 15 0.17 -7.35 -9.22
C ILE A 15 -0.46 -6.04 -8.74
N ASP A 16 -1.28 -6.11 -7.68
CA ASP A 16 -1.80 -4.94 -7.00
C ASP A 16 -0.82 -4.52 -5.91
N ILE A 17 -0.31 -3.29 -5.97
CA ILE A 17 0.71 -2.79 -5.05
C ILE A 17 0.16 -1.87 -3.95
N HIS A 18 -1.15 -1.59 -3.93
CA HIS A 18 -1.77 -0.69 -2.97
C HIS A 18 -3.19 -1.12 -2.63
N SER A 19 -3.40 -1.65 -1.43
CA SER A 19 -4.71 -2.11 -0.99
C SER A 19 -4.92 -2.04 0.53
N HIS A 20 -6.16 -1.75 0.95
CA HIS A 20 -6.58 -1.71 2.35
C HIS A 20 -7.43 -2.93 2.71
N ILE A 21 -6.89 -4.12 2.41
CA ILE A 21 -7.57 -5.41 2.61
C ILE A 21 -7.26 -6.01 3.99
N LEU A 22 -6.13 -5.63 4.63
CA LEU A 22 -5.86 -6.14 5.99
C LEU A 22 -6.98 -5.74 6.94
N PRO A 23 -7.69 -6.72 7.58
CA PRO A 23 -8.95 -6.42 8.27
C PRO A 23 -8.75 -5.62 9.55
N LEU A 24 -9.65 -4.65 9.83
CA LEU A 24 -9.80 -3.95 11.13
C LEU A 24 -8.61 -3.08 11.55
N VAL A 25 -7.75 -2.66 10.62
CA VAL A 25 -6.55 -1.86 10.96
C VAL A 25 -6.66 -0.40 10.57
N ASP A 26 -7.50 -0.09 9.56
CA ASP A 26 -7.66 1.26 9.02
C ASP A 26 -9.10 1.50 8.51
N ASP A 27 -9.28 2.42 7.57
CA ASP A 27 -10.56 2.73 6.95
C ASP A 27 -10.96 1.79 5.82
N GLY A 28 -10.12 0.82 5.45
CA GLY A 28 -10.40 -0.22 4.47
C GLY A 28 -11.37 -1.30 4.99
N SER A 29 -10.97 -2.56 4.96
CA SER A 29 -11.82 -3.70 5.33
C SER A 29 -12.24 -3.68 6.80
N LYS A 30 -13.53 -3.89 7.05
CA LYS A 30 -14.14 -3.84 8.40
C LYS A 30 -14.32 -5.21 9.05
N SER A 31 -13.99 -6.29 8.35
CA SER A 31 -14.06 -7.66 8.88
C SER A 31 -13.20 -8.61 8.07
N VAL A 32 -12.88 -9.78 8.65
CA VAL A 32 -12.20 -10.86 7.92
C VAL A 32 -13.03 -11.31 6.71
N ASP A 33 -14.34 -11.46 6.87
CA ASP A 33 -15.23 -11.86 5.77
C ASP A 33 -15.18 -10.87 4.61
N MET A 34 -15.22 -9.55 4.90
CA MET A 34 -15.07 -8.50 3.89
C MET A 34 -13.72 -8.58 3.18
N SER A 35 -12.64 -8.81 3.92
CA SER A 35 -11.30 -8.97 3.35
C SER A 35 -11.23 -10.18 2.41
N LEU A 36 -11.83 -11.30 2.79
CA LEU A 36 -11.89 -12.51 1.95
C LEU A 36 -12.70 -12.28 0.68
N GLU A 37 -13.82 -11.57 0.76
CA GLU A 37 -14.62 -11.17 -0.41
C GLU A 37 -13.82 -10.25 -1.35
N MET A 38 -13.08 -9.27 -0.82
CA MET A 38 -12.23 -8.39 -1.60
C MET A 38 -11.11 -9.17 -2.32
N LEU A 39 -10.46 -10.12 -1.64
CA LEU A 39 -9.43 -10.97 -2.25
C LEU A 39 -10.00 -11.89 -3.33
N ASP A 40 -11.15 -12.52 -3.09
CA ASP A 40 -11.80 -13.37 -4.09
C ASP A 40 -12.20 -12.56 -5.33
N GLN A 41 -12.68 -11.33 -5.15
CA GLN A 41 -12.98 -10.43 -6.27
C GLN A 41 -11.70 -10.05 -7.04
N ALA A 42 -10.64 -9.63 -6.34
CA ALA A 42 -9.36 -9.28 -6.97
C ALA A 42 -8.80 -10.46 -7.79
N TYR A 43 -8.86 -11.68 -7.24
CA TYR A 43 -8.45 -12.88 -7.95
C TYR A 43 -9.29 -13.15 -9.21
N ARG A 44 -10.61 -12.98 -9.12
CA ARG A 44 -11.51 -13.13 -10.29
C ARG A 44 -11.23 -12.10 -11.38
N ASP A 45 -10.81 -10.90 -11.00
CA ASP A 45 -10.44 -9.82 -11.91
C ASP A 45 -9.03 -9.99 -12.50
N GLY A 46 -8.28 -11.04 -12.06
CA GLY A 46 -6.98 -11.42 -12.63
C GLY A 46 -5.77 -11.03 -11.80
N THR A 47 -5.95 -10.50 -10.57
CA THR A 47 -4.84 -10.23 -9.66
C THR A 47 -4.27 -11.54 -9.13
N GLU A 48 -2.98 -11.77 -9.29
CA GLU A 48 -2.29 -12.97 -8.81
C GLU A 48 -1.48 -12.71 -7.53
N GLU A 49 -0.96 -11.50 -7.39
CA GLU A 49 -0.24 -11.05 -6.19
C GLU A 49 -0.79 -9.70 -5.72
N ILE A 50 -0.88 -9.49 -4.41
CA ILE A 50 -1.37 -8.25 -3.84
C ILE A 50 -0.54 -7.85 -2.62
N ILE A 51 -0.23 -6.56 -2.51
CA ILE A 51 0.44 -6.00 -1.34
C ILE A 51 -0.61 -5.31 -0.47
N LEU A 52 -0.79 -5.79 0.74
CA LEU A 52 -1.64 -5.17 1.75
C LEU A 52 -0.88 -3.99 2.35
N THR A 53 -1.39 -2.78 2.16
CA THR A 53 -0.75 -1.53 2.55
C THR A 53 -1.60 -0.73 3.53
N PRO A 54 -1.85 -1.23 4.75
CA PRO A 54 -2.62 -0.48 5.72
C PRO A 54 -1.96 0.87 6.01
N HIS A 55 -2.80 1.87 6.33
CA HIS A 55 -2.30 3.18 6.71
C HIS A 55 -1.40 3.14 7.94
N LEU A 56 -0.25 3.81 7.84
CA LEU A 56 0.55 4.28 8.97
C LEU A 56 0.44 5.81 9.01
N ALA A 57 -0.61 6.31 9.67
CA ALA A 57 -1.02 7.70 9.61
C ALA A 57 -1.49 8.19 10.99
N TYR A 58 -0.54 8.46 11.87
CA TYR A 58 -0.79 8.86 13.27
C TYR A 58 -1.74 10.05 13.39
N ALA A 59 -1.66 11.01 12.46
CA ALA A 59 -2.52 12.18 12.46
C ALA A 59 -4.01 11.85 12.22
N TYR A 60 -4.30 10.73 11.56
CA TYR A 60 -5.65 10.22 11.33
C TYR A 60 -6.07 9.15 12.36
N GLY A 61 -5.20 8.84 13.33
CA GLY A 61 -5.45 7.83 14.35
C GLY A 61 -5.14 6.39 13.89
N PHE A 62 -4.50 6.22 12.75
CA PHE A 62 -4.04 4.91 12.27
C PHE A 62 -2.63 4.62 12.80
N ASP A 63 -2.58 4.12 14.03
CA ASP A 63 -1.36 3.69 14.72
C ASP A 63 -1.10 2.22 14.42
N ASN A 64 -0.43 1.98 13.29
CA ASN A 64 -0.17 0.66 12.75
C ASN A 64 1.35 0.42 12.57
N PRO A 65 2.15 0.40 13.65
CA PRO A 65 3.58 0.16 13.56
C PRO A 65 3.87 -1.24 13.02
N ARG A 66 5.03 -1.41 12.40
CA ARG A 66 5.48 -2.63 11.73
C ARG A 66 5.15 -3.91 12.50
N GLU A 67 5.56 -4.02 13.76
CA GLU A 67 5.36 -5.22 14.57
C GLU A 67 3.88 -5.62 14.68
N LYS A 68 2.99 -4.62 14.82
CA LYS A 68 1.54 -4.86 14.91
C LYS A 68 0.99 -5.43 13.61
N ILE A 69 1.32 -4.79 12.46
CA ILE A 69 0.76 -5.22 11.18
C ILE A 69 1.37 -6.53 10.67
N GLU A 70 2.64 -6.81 10.97
CA GLU A 70 3.27 -8.09 10.67
C GLU A 70 2.55 -9.25 11.36
N ASN A 71 2.22 -9.13 12.64
CA ASN A 71 1.47 -10.15 13.37
C ASN A 71 0.07 -10.37 12.80
N LEU A 72 -0.68 -9.28 12.54
CA LEU A 72 -2.02 -9.37 11.96
C LEU A 72 -2.01 -9.92 10.53
N PHE A 73 -0.98 -9.57 9.75
CA PHE A 73 -0.79 -10.10 8.40
C PHE A 73 -0.56 -11.61 8.41
N GLU A 74 0.29 -12.12 9.30
CA GLU A 74 0.54 -13.55 9.42
C GLU A 74 -0.74 -14.33 9.82
N GLU A 75 -1.51 -13.78 10.78
CA GLU A 75 -2.80 -14.37 11.16
C GLU A 75 -3.77 -14.39 9.96
N PHE A 76 -3.90 -13.27 9.25
CA PHE A 76 -4.80 -13.17 8.10
C PHE A 76 -4.35 -14.04 6.93
N ARG A 77 -3.04 -14.12 6.64
CA ARG A 77 -2.47 -14.97 5.60
C ARG A 77 -2.79 -16.44 5.83
N ASN A 78 -2.76 -16.91 7.08
CA ASN A 78 -3.13 -18.27 7.43
C ASN A 78 -4.63 -18.54 7.16
N ILE A 79 -5.52 -17.58 7.48
CA ILE A 79 -6.94 -17.67 7.18
C ILE A 79 -7.16 -17.77 5.66
N VAL A 80 -6.50 -16.93 4.87
CA VAL A 80 -6.61 -16.94 3.40
C VAL A 80 -6.13 -18.27 2.81
N TRP A 81 -5.05 -18.83 3.38
CA TRP A 81 -4.56 -20.16 3.00
C TRP A 81 -5.58 -21.25 3.29
N ASP A 82 -6.19 -21.25 4.48
CA ASP A 82 -7.17 -22.26 4.91
C ASP A 82 -8.46 -22.20 4.06
N VAL A 83 -8.87 -21.01 3.65
CA VAL A 83 -10.02 -20.80 2.74
C VAL A 83 -9.69 -21.22 1.30
N GLY A 84 -8.41 -21.19 0.92
CA GLY A 84 -7.94 -21.64 -0.39
C GLY A 84 -8.10 -20.60 -1.51
N ILE A 85 -8.04 -19.30 -1.20
CA ILE A 85 -7.98 -18.23 -2.21
C ILE A 85 -6.57 -18.22 -2.81
N PRO A 86 -6.41 -18.49 -4.14
CA PRO A 86 -5.10 -18.69 -4.74
C PRO A 86 -4.45 -17.36 -5.17
N ILE A 87 -4.37 -16.41 -4.24
CA ILE A 87 -3.70 -15.12 -4.41
C ILE A 87 -2.50 -15.05 -3.46
N LYS A 88 -1.39 -14.54 -3.95
CA LYS A 88 -0.20 -14.39 -3.13
C LYS A 88 -0.21 -13.06 -2.41
N LEU A 89 -0.12 -13.10 -1.09
CA LEU A 89 -0.15 -11.92 -0.24
C LEU A 89 1.25 -11.45 0.12
N HIS A 90 1.42 -10.14 0.09
CA HIS A 90 2.58 -9.43 0.59
C HIS A 90 2.14 -8.34 1.55
N LEU A 91 3.07 -7.85 2.37
CA LEU A 91 2.83 -6.75 3.29
C LEU A 91 3.61 -5.51 2.86
N GLY A 92 3.05 -4.35 3.13
CA GLY A 92 3.64 -3.04 3.08
C GLY A 92 2.91 -2.11 4.04
N CYS A 93 3.11 -0.82 3.92
CA CYS A 93 2.22 0.18 4.51
C CYS A 93 2.13 1.41 3.61
N GLU A 94 1.04 2.14 3.72
CA GLU A 94 0.89 3.48 3.17
C GLU A 94 1.22 4.49 4.27
N PHE A 95 2.40 5.11 4.15
CA PHE A 95 2.90 6.05 5.15
C PHE A 95 2.47 7.48 4.85
N LEU A 96 1.74 8.13 5.77
CA LEU A 96 1.40 9.55 5.69
C LEU A 96 2.62 10.40 6.06
N TYR A 97 3.24 11.02 5.05
CA TYR A 97 4.32 11.97 5.26
C TYR A 97 3.78 13.35 5.59
N SER A 98 4.21 13.91 6.69
CA SER A 98 3.83 15.27 7.12
C SER A 98 5.03 16.21 7.27
N SER A 99 6.20 15.69 7.59
CA SER A 99 7.47 16.41 7.71
C SER A 99 8.64 15.43 7.83
N LYS A 100 9.86 15.91 7.56
CA LYS A 100 11.10 15.14 7.75
C LYS A 100 11.25 14.68 9.21
N GLU A 101 10.91 15.52 10.19
CA GLU A 101 10.97 15.16 11.60
C GLU A 101 10.02 13.99 11.93
N SER A 102 8.79 14.02 11.43
CA SER A 102 7.81 12.94 11.61
C SER A 102 8.30 11.64 10.95
N PHE A 103 8.82 11.73 9.73
CA PHE A 103 9.37 10.59 9.00
C PHE A 103 10.53 9.93 9.77
N GLU A 104 11.52 10.73 10.18
CA GLU A 104 12.68 10.25 10.95
C GLU A 104 12.26 9.53 12.25
N LYS A 105 11.31 10.11 12.97
CA LYS A 105 10.78 9.57 14.22
C LYS A 105 10.13 8.20 14.04
N HIS A 106 9.38 8.03 12.95
CA HIS A 106 8.56 6.86 12.71
C HIS A 106 9.15 5.88 11.69
N PHE A 107 10.34 6.14 11.14
CA PHE A 107 10.94 5.32 10.10
C PHE A 107 11.07 3.84 10.49
N LYS A 108 11.36 3.53 11.76
CA LYS A 108 11.43 2.15 12.27
C LYS A 108 10.09 1.40 12.20
N ASP A 109 8.98 2.13 12.20
CA ASP A 109 7.62 1.61 12.19
C ASP A 109 7.08 1.38 10.78
N ILE A 110 7.81 1.87 9.75
CA ILE A 110 7.45 1.76 8.35
C ILE A 110 7.77 0.36 7.81
N THR A 111 6.83 -0.22 7.06
CA THR A 111 7.01 -1.46 6.31
C THR A 111 7.08 -1.14 4.83
N THR A 112 8.20 -1.49 4.18
CA THR A 112 8.36 -1.34 2.74
C THR A 112 7.51 -2.34 1.97
N LEU A 113 7.21 -2.06 0.70
CA LEU A 113 6.37 -2.93 -0.13
C LEU A 113 7.07 -4.29 -0.37
N ALA A 114 6.46 -5.38 0.11
CA ALA A 114 6.92 -6.75 -0.12
C ALA A 114 8.41 -6.98 0.20
N ASP A 115 8.92 -6.41 1.29
CA ASP A 115 10.33 -6.46 1.73
C ASP A 115 11.34 -5.94 0.68
N THR A 116 10.91 -5.10 -0.24
CA THR A 116 11.76 -4.43 -1.23
C THR A 116 12.30 -3.10 -0.70
N LYS A 117 12.88 -2.29 -1.58
CA LYS A 117 13.27 -0.91 -1.27
C LYS A 117 12.15 0.11 -1.48
N TYR A 118 11.02 -0.29 -2.06
CA TYR A 118 9.94 0.63 -2.37
C TYR A 118 9.14 0.97 -1.13
N LEU A 119 8.87 2.26 -0.95
CA LEU A 119 8.08 2.80 0.15
C LEU A 119 6.89 3.58 -0.43
N LEU A 120 5.68 3.19 -0.06
CA LEU A 120 4.46 3.88 -0.47
C LEU A 120 4.22 5.07 0.45
N VAL A 121 4.15 6.26 -0.13
CA VAL A 121 4.03 7.53 0.59
C VAL A 121 2.76 8.25 0.17
N GLU A 122 1.98 8.64 1.15
CA GLU A 122 0.79 9.47 0.98
C GLU A 122 1.00 10.86 1.61
N PHE A 123 0.18 11.83 1.23
CA PHE A 123 0.20 13.20 1.72
C PHE A 123 -1.20 13.71 2.06
N TYR A 124 -1.29 14.85 2.75
CA TYR A 124 -2.54 15.61 2.84
C TYR A 124 -2.94 16.14 1.46
N PHE A 125 -4.24 16.27 1.21
CA PHE A 125 -4.74 16.70 -0.11
C PHE A 125 -4.24 18.09 -0.55
N ASP A 126 -4.01 18.99 0.41
CA ASP A 126 -3.51 20.34 0.23
C ASP A 126 -1.99 20.46 0.37
N VAL A 127 -1.26 19.33 0.26
CA VAL A 127 0.19 19.30 0.32
C VAL A 127 0.81 20.21 -0.75
N ASN A 128 1.80 21.00 -0.36
CA ASN A 128 2.56 21.80 -1.32
C ASN A 128 3.74 21.00 -1.92
N GLU A 129 4.26 21.48 -3.05
CA GLU A 129 5.35 20.87 -3.80
C GLU A 129 6.61 20.68 -2.95
N ASP A 130 6.97 21.65 -2.11
CA ASP A 130 8.21 21.60 -1.31
C ASP A 130 8.18 20.43 -0.32
N VAL A 131 7.04 20.11 0.28
CA VAL A 131 6.88 18.97 1.19
C VAL A 131 6.99 17.64 0.43
N ILE A 132 6.45 17.56 -0.79
CA ILE A 132 6.57 16.38 -1.63
C ILE A 132 8.04 16.11 -1.99
N LEU A 133 8.77 17.16 -2.39
CA LEU A 133 10.19 17.05 -2.73
C LEU A 133 11.03 16.70 -1.50
N GLU A 134 10.76 17.32 -0.34
CA GLU A 134 11.40 16.94 0.94
C GLU A 134 11.17 15.46 1.27
N ALA A 135 9.94 14.97 1.05
CA ALA A 135 9.63 13.56 1.29
C ALA A 135 10.43 12.63 0.39
N VAL A 136 10.50 12.93 -0.90
CA VAL A 136 11.29 12.16 -1.87
C VAL A 136 12.75 12.10 -1.46
N GLU A 137 13.37 13.25 -1.16
CA GLU A 137 14.74 13.33 -0.67
C GLU A 137 14.94 12.52 0.62
N SER A 138 14.04 12.66 1.59
CA SER A 138 14.12 11.97 2.88
C SER A 138 14.05 10.45 2.72
N VAL A 139 13.20 9.94 1.82
CA VAL A 139 13.08 8.50 1.53
C VAL A 139 14.34 7.98 0.83
N LEU A 140 14.87 8.73 -0.14
CA LEU A 140 16.11 8.39 -0.85
C LEU A 140 17.33 8.38 0.10
N GLU A 141 17.41 9.32 1.05
CA GLU A 141 18.45 9.35 2.10
C GLU A 141 18.47 8.07 2.96
N LYS A 142 17.33 7.40 3.12
CA LYS A 142 17.23 6.10 3.81
C LYS A 142 17.57 4.90 2.92
N GLY A 143 17.90 5.11 1.65
CA GLY A 143 18.18 4.06 0.68
C GLY A 143 16.92 3.34 0.17
N CYS A 144 15.75 3.95 0.39
CA CYS A 144 14.46 3.52 -0.14
C CYS A 144 14.12 4.27 -1.44
N ILE A 145 13.16 3.75 -2.19
CA ILE A 145 12.64 4.35 -3.42
C ILE A 145 11.18 4.73 -3.16
N PRO A 146 10.80 6.03 -3.18
CA PRO A 146 9.42 6.42 -2.93
C PRO A 146 8.50 6.05 -4.09
N ILE A 147 7.30 5.57 -3.75
CA ILE A 147 6.15 5.50 -4.64
C ILE A 147 5.10 6.44 -4.05
N ILE A 148 4.68 7.44 -4.80
CA ILE A 148 3.63 8.36 -4.35
C ILE A 148 2.28 7.72 -4.60
N ALA A 149 1.51 7.52 -3.53
CA ALA A 149 0.15 7.00 -3.60
C ALA A 149 -0.76 8.03 -4.27
N HIS A 150 -1.68 7.57 -5.12
CA HIS A 150 -2.76 8.36 -5.75
C HIS A 150 -2.41 9.85 -6.01
N PRO A 151 -1.31 10.15 -6.75
CA PRO A 151 -0.82 11.52 -6.96
C PRO A 151 -1.88 12.44 -7.61
N GLU A 152 -2.84 11.86 -8.33
CA GLU A 152 -3.95 12.59 -8.94
C GLU A 152 -4.88 13.29 -7.93
N ARG A 153 -4.79 12.94 -6.63
CA ARG A 153 -5.59 13.55 -5.57
C ARG A 153 -4.98 14.82 -4.99
N PHE A 154 -3.68 15.06 -5.23
CA PHE A 154 -2.96 16.19 -4.65
C PHE A 154 -2.98 17.42 -5.58
N GLU A 155 -3.36 18.58 -5.04
CA GLU A 155 -3.43 19.84 -5.79
C GLU A 155 -2.08 20.18 -6.46
N ALA A 156 -0.96 19.88 -5.80
CA ALA A 156 0.38 20.10 -6.35
C ALA A 156 0.58 19.43 -7.72
N PHE A 157 0.15 18.15 -7.88
CA PHE A 157 0.26 17.46 -9.17
C PHE A 157 -0.78 17.91 -10.19
N GLN A 158 -1.97 18.31 -9.74
CA GLN A 158 -3.03 18.79 -10.62
C GLN A 158 -2.68 20.13 -11.24
N THR A 159 -1.96 21.00 -10.52
CA THR A 159 -1.62 22.36 -10.94
C THR A 159 -0.24 22.48 -11.58
N ASN A 160 0.70 21.57 -11.26
CA ASN A 160 2.06 21.56 -11.81
C ASN A 160 2.38 20.24 -12.51
N THR A 161 2.25 20.20 -13.83
CA THR A 161 2.55 19.01 -14.65
C THR A 161 4.04 18.66 -14.71
N GLU A 162 4.93 19.58 -14.36
CA GLU A 162 6.38 19.36 -14.35
C GLU A 162 6.87 18.68 -13.04
N LEU A 163 6.00 18.61 -12.03
CA LEU A 163 6.39 18.02 -10.74
C LEU A 163 6.73 16.53 -10.85
N ALA A 164 5.92 15.76 -11.54
CA ALA A 164 6.17 14.31 -11.71
C ALA A 164 7.45 14.02 -12.50
N PRO A 165 7.73 14.64 -13.67
CA PRO A 165 9.03 14.52 -14.34
C PRO A 165 10.21 14.88 -13.42
N ARG A 166 10.12 15.96 -12.67
CA ARG A 166 11.17 16.40 -11.74
C ARG A 166 11.47 15.36 -10.66
N ILE A 167 10.43 14.74 -10.08
CA ILE A 167 10.59 13.69 -9.06
C ILE A 167 11.25 12.43 -9.67
N ILE A 168 10.89 12.06 -10.90
CA ILE A 168 11.47 10.90 -11.58
C ILE A 168 12.97 11.07 -11.87
N GLU A 169 13.44 12.31 -12.03
CA GLU A 169 14.85 12.62 -12.27
C GLU A 169 15.69 12.65 -10.97
N MET A 170 15.09 12.63 -9.78
CA MET A 170 15.78 12.60 -8.48
C MET A 170 16.29 11.20 -8.15
#